data_46ec16e0a726ce75964224c8d91adaa5
#
_entry.id   46ec16e0a726ce75964224c8d91adaa5
#
_cell.length_a   1.000
_cell.length_b   1.000
_cell.length_c   1.000
_cell.angle_alpha   90.00
_cell.angle_beta   90.00
_cell.angle_gamma   90.00
#
_symmetry.space_group_name_H-M   'P 1'
#
loop_
_entity.id
_entity.type
_entity.pdbx_description
1 polymer ?
#
loop_
_entity_poly.entity_id
_entity_poly.type
_entity_poly.pdbx_seq_one_letter_code
_entity_poly.pdbx_strand_id
1 'polypeptide(L)'
;MALIAAAQPGDVDFMWHMLYYASHTHHEHGVTIADMQKNPDLIRHLDAWGTRKGDLGLIARTSGLTPIGACWLRNMTGHEQQDVTFVDDATPELVISVEPDMTGSGIGSQLLERI
;
A
#
# COMPACT_ATOMS: atom_id res chain seq x y z
N MET A 1 -4.55 -18.73 -9.18
CA MET A 1 -3.33 -17.90 -9.25
C MET A 1 -3.72 -16.43 -9.43
N ALA A 2 -3.08 -15.55 -8.70
CA ALA A 2 -3.35 -14.12 -8.83
C ALA A 2 -2.69 -13.53 -10.08
N LEU A 3 -3.38 -12.57 -10.71
CA LEU A 3 -2.83 -11.78 -11.80
C LEU A 3 -2.23 -10.51 -11.20
N ILE A 4 -0.95 -10.28 -11.43
CA ILE A 4 -0.23 -9.13 -10.86
C ILE A 4 0.19 -8.18 -11.98
N ALA A 5 -0.17 -6.91 -11.83
CA ALA A 5 0.16 -5.87 -12.80
C ALA A 5 0.42 -4.54 -12.10
N ALA A 6 1.05 -3.61 -12.83
CA ALA A 6 1.35 -2.28 -12.31
C ALA A 6 0.08 -1.54 -11.88
N ALA A 7 0.16 -0.82 -10.77
CA ALA A 7 -0.94 0.00 -10.27
C ALA A 7 -1.23 1.15 -11.25
N GLN A 8 -2.50 1.36 -11.54
CA GLN A 8 -2.99 2.43 -12.42
C GLN A 8 -3.68 3.51 -11.58
N PRO A 9 -3.92 4.72 -12.12
CA PRO A 9 -4.62 5.76 -11.37
C PRO A 9 -5.97 5.32 -10.81
N GLY A 10 -6.69 4.45 -11.51
CA GLY A 10 -7.96 3.91 -11.04
C GLY A 10 -7.85 2.94 -9.87
N ASP A 11 -6.64 2.54 -9.50
CA ASP A 11 -6.41 1.60 -8.40
C ASP A 11 -6.16 2.30 -7.06
N VAL A 12 -6.09 3.63 -7.04
CA VAL A 12 -5.71 4.38 -5.84
C VAL A 12 -6.69 4.17 -4.69
N ASP A 13 -7.98 4.12 -4.96
CA ASP A 13 -8.98 3.87 -3.92
C ASP A 13 -8.76 2.50 -3.26
N PHE A 14 -8.44 1.49 -4.06
CA PHE A 14 -8.12 0.17 -3.53
C PHE A 14 -6.82 0.21 -2.71
N MET A 15 -5.82 0.98 -3.14
CA MET A 15 -4.58 1.13 -2.39
C MET A 15 -4.82 1.78 -1.03
N TRP A 16 -5.72 2.78 -0.92
CA TRP A 16 -6.12 3.34 0.37
C TRP A 16 -6.74 2.27 1.27
N HIS A 17 -7.56 1.41 0.70
CA HIS A 17 -8.17 0.30 1.43
C HIS A 17 -7.10 -0.67 1.94
N MET A 18 -6.10 -0.97 1.12
CA MET A 18 -5.00 -1.83 1.52
C MET A 18 -4.12 -1.18 2.60
N LEU A 19 -3.89 0.12 2.53
CA LEU A 19 -3.16 0.84 3.58
C LEU A 19 -3.91 0.77 4.92
N TYR A 20 -5.23 0.85 4.87
CA TYR A 20 -6.07 0.72 6.05
C TYR A 20 -5.82 -0.61 6.77
N TYR A 21 -5.70 -1.71 6.04
CA TYR A 21 -5.35 -3.00 6.62
C TYR A 21 -3.88 -3.09 7.02
N ALA A 22 -2.97 -2.62 6.19
CA ALA A 22 -1.53 -2.69 6.45
C ALA A 22 -1.12 -1.92 7.70
N SER A 23 -1.80 -0.80 7.99
CA SER A 23 -1.54 0.02 9.18
C SER A 23 -2.23 -0.52 10.42
N HIS A 24 -2.99 -1.62 10.31
CA HIS A 24 -3.81 -2.20 11.37
C HIS A 24 -4.91 -1.24 11.90
N THR A 25 -5.22 -0.19 11.15
CA THR A 25 -6.26 0.77 11.53
C THR A 25 -7.63 0.11 11.67
N HIS A 26 -7.88 -0.94 10.87
CA HIS A 26 -9.14 -1.70 10.92
C HIS A 26 -9.36 -2.41 12.26
N HIS A 27 -8.31 -2.59 13.08
CA HIS A 27 -8.45 -3.15 14.43
C HIS A 27 -8.92 -2.10 15.45
N GLU A 28 -8.84 -0.82 15.12
CA GLU A 28 -9.26 0.26 16.00
C GLU A 28 -10.77 0.46 15.86
N HIS A 29 -11.50 0.27 16.97
CA HIS A 29 -12.96 0.35 16.94
C HIS A 29 -13.44 1.73 16.50
N GLY A 30 -14.30 1.77 15.49
CA GLY A 30 -14.89 3.00 15.00
C GLY A 30 -14.02 3.87 14.10
N VAL A 31 -12.78 3.46 13.84
CA VAL A 31 -11.89 4.21 12.93
C VAL A 31 -12.14 3.77 11.49
N THR A 32 -12.42 4.71 10.61
CA THR A 32 -12.71 4.47 9.19
C THR A 32 -11.52 4.83 8.32
N ILE A 33 -11.60 4.48 7.02
CA ILE A 33 -10.60 4.92 6.04
C ILE A 33 -10.56 6.44 5.96
N ALA A 34 -11.71 7.11 6.01
CA ALA A 34 -11.76 8.58 6.01
C ALA A 34 -11.03 9.18 7.22
N ASP A 35 -11.15 8.56 8.39
CA ASP A 35 -10.40 8.98 9.57
C ASP A 35 -8.90 8.79 9.40
N MET A 36 -8.49 7.64 8.83
CA MET A 36 -7.08 7.37 8.54
C MET A 36 -6.49 8.41 7.59
N GLN A 37 -7.27 8.87 6.62
CA GLN A 37 -6.81 9.86 5.64
C GLN A 37 -6.55 11.24 6.25
N LYS A 38 -6.90 11.45 7.52
CA LYS A 38 -6.57 12.66 8.27
C LYS A 38 -5.28 12.54 9.08
N ASN A 39 -4.67 11.36 9.09
CA ASN A 39 -3.45 11.10 9.87
C ASN A 39 -2.21 11.29 8.98
N PRO A 40 -1.40 12.35 9.21
CA PRO A 40 -0.24 12.66 8.37
C PRO A 40 0.83 11.54 8.37
N ASP A 41 0.92 10.76 9.45
CA ASP A 41 1.88 9.65 9.51
C ASP A 41 1.49 8.49 8.59
N LEU A 42 0.23 8.38 8.23
CA LEU A 42 -0.27 7.32 7.35
C LEU A 42 -0.42 7.78 5.90
N ILE A 43 -0.91 9.00 5.67
CA ILE A 43 -1.17 9.46 4.31
C ILE A 43 0.09 9.63 3.48
N ARG A 44 1.25 9.80 4.11
CA ARG A 44 2.53 9.92 3.40
C ARG A 44 2.79 8.76 2.44
N HIS A 45 2.20 7.59 2.71
CA HIS A 45 2.38 6.39 1.89
C HIS A 45 1.61 6.46 0.57
N LEU A 46 0.58 7.30 0.46
CA LEU A 46 -0.27 7.36 -0.73
C LEU A 46 -0.65 8.77 -1.18
N ASP A 47 -0.35 9.79 -0.39
CA ASP A 47 -0.74 11.16 -0.73
C ASP A 47 -0.22 11.54 -2.12
N ALA A 48 -1.11 11.98 -3.01
CA ALA A 48 -0.79 12.31 -4.39
C ALA A 48 -0.01 11.18 -5.10
N TRP A 49 -0.49 9.94 -4.97
CA TRP A 49 0.17 8.77 -5.55
C TRP A 49 0.47 8.97 -7.04
N GLY A 50 1.66 8.55 -7.44
CA GLY A 50 2.13 8.63 -8.83
C GLY A 50 2.88 9.90 -9.15
N THR A 51 2.94 10.87 -8.22
CA THR A 51 3.61 12.16 -8.46
C THR A 51 5.06 12.18 -7.99
N ARG A 52 5.46 11.26 -7.11
CA ARG A 52 6.84 11.19 -6.62
C ARG A 52 7.66 10.29 -7.53
N LYS A 53 8.88 10.73 -7.83
CA LYS A 53 9.82 9.91 -8.58
C LYS A 53 10.10 8.62 -7.79
N GLY A 54 9.97 7.49 -8.45
CA GLY A 54 10.15 6.19 -7.81
C GLY A 54 8.90 5.57 -7.24
N ASP A 55 7.73 6.25 -7.30
CA ASP A 55 6.47 5.61 -6.95
C ASP A 55 6.26 4.38 -7.84
N LEU A 56 6.24 3.21 -7.22
CA LEU A 56 6.11 1.94 -7.93
C LEU A 56 5.14 1.05 -7.17
N GLY A 57 4.08 0.61 -7.84
CA GLY A 57 3.07 -0.23 -7.21
C GLY A 57 2.58 -1.36 -8.08
N LEU A 58 2.16 -2.43 -7.43
CA LEU A 58 1.59 -3.62 -8.06
C LEU A 58 0.26 -3.93 -7.41
N ILE A 59 -0.70 -4.37 -8.21
CA ILE A 59 -2.00 -4.83 -7.75
C ILE A 59 -2.16 -6.30 -8.12
N ALA A 60 -2.58 -7.12 -7.17
CA ALA A 60 -2.93 -8.52 -7.40
C ALA A 60 -4.45 -8.63 -7.55
N ARG A 61 -4.90 -9.33 -8.58
CA ARG A 61 -6.32 -9.55 -8.87
C ARG A 61 -6.61 -11.03 -9.08
N THR A 62 -7.85 -11.42 -8.86
CA THR A 62 -8.31 -12.75 -9.23
C THR A 62 -8.43 -12.87 -10.76
N SER A 63 -8.67 -14.08 -11.28
CA SER A 63 -8.93 -14.28 -12.70
C SER A 63 -10.16 -13.49 -13.20
N GLY A 64 -11.09 -13.15 -12.30
CA GLY A 64 -12.23 -12.28 -12.60
C GLY A 64 -11.90 -10.79 -12.48
N LEU A 65 -10.63 -10.43 -12.27
CA LEU A 65 -10.11 -9.06 -12.18
C LEU A 65 -10.52 -8.32 -10.89
N THR A 66 -10.97 -9.04 -9.87
CA THR A 66 -11.24 -8.44 -8.56
C THR A 66 -9.92 -8.17 -7.82
N PRO A 67 -9.66 -6.94 -7.37
CA PRO A 67 -8.43 -6.66 -6.64
C PRO A 67 -8.45 -7.32 -5.25
N ILE A 68 -7.35 -7.96 -4.88
CA ILE A 68 -7.24 -8.74 -3.63
C ILE A 68 -5.97 -8.43 -2.85
N GLY A 69 -5.04 -7.68 -3.41
CA GLY A 69 -3.82 -7.30 -2.71
C GLY A 69 -3.07 -6.21 -3.44
N ALA A 70 -2.18 -5.54 -2.72
CA ALA A 70 -1.35 -4.48 -3.26
C ALA A 70 0.00 -4.43 -2.55
N CYS A 71 1.00 -3.95 -3.28
CA CYS A 71 2.34 -3.75 -2.76
C CYS A 71 2.93 -2.54 -3.46
N TRP A 72 3.52 -1.61 -2.71
CA TRP A 72 4.14 -0.45 -3.34
C TRP A 72 5.33 0.07 -2.57
N LEU A 73 6.16 0.81 -3.31
CA LEU A 73 7.35 1.47 -2.80
C LEU A 73 7.19 2.97 -2.98
N ARG A 74 7.63 3.73 -2.00
CA ARG A 74 7.62 5.19 -2.08
C ARG A 74 8.77 5.78 -1.28
N ASN A 75 9.43 6.77 -1.87
CA ASN A 75 10.48 7.51 -1.17
C ASN A 75 9.85 8.55 -0.23
N MET A 76 10.34 8.61 0.99
CA MET A 76 9.92 9.61 1.96
C MET A 76 10.71 10.91 1.74
N THR A 77 10.06 12.05 1.94
CA THR A 77 10.65 13.37 1.69
C THR A 77 10.38 14.33 2.85
N GLY A 78 11.25 15.34 2.99
CA GLY A 78 11.07 16.40 3.99
C GLY A 78 10.97 15.86 5.41
N HIS A 79 9.97 16.33 6.16
CA HIS A 79 9.77 15.92 7.55
C HIS A 79 9.31 14.48 7.70
N GLU A 80 8.87 13.83 6.61
CA GLU A 80 8.55 12.39 6.62
C GLU A 80 9.77 11.54 7.00
N GLN A 81 10.97 12.06 6.74
CA GLN A 81 12.22 11.38 7.04
C GLN A 81 12.54 11.36 8.53
N GLN A 82 11.76 12.04 9.36
CA GLN A 82 11.91 12.04 10.81
C GLN A 82 11.25 10.83 11.47
N ASP A 83 10.52 10.03 10.70
CA ASP A 83 9.90 8.80 11.21
C ASP A 83 10.97 7.76 11.53
N VAL A 84 10.71 6.96 12.58
CA VAL A 84 11.65 5.93 13.04
C VAL A 84 11.89 4.82 12.03
N THR A 85 11.00 4.66 11.05
CA THR A 85 11.15 3.66 9.99
C THR A 85 12.03 4.15 8.84
N PHE A 86 12.32 5.45 8.78
CA PHE A 86 13.15 6.02 7.71
C PHE A 86 14.60 5.54 7.84
N VAL A 87 15.17 5.05 6.75
CA VAL A 87 16.55 4.56 6.68
C VAL A 87 17.47 5.60 6.04
N ASP A 88 17.23 5.91 4.75
CA ASP A 88 17.99 6.93 4.01
C ASP A 88 17.25 7.28 2.71
N ASP A 89 17.78 8.29 1.98
CA ASP A 89 17.15 8.79 0.74
C ASP A 89 17.12 7.77 -0.39
N ALA A 90 17.98 6.76 -0.35
CA ALA A 90 18.08 5.75 -1.40
C ALA A 90 17.20 4.53 -1.13
N THR A 91 16.60 4.45 0.07
CA THR A 91 15.81 3.28 0.50
C THR A 91 14.33 3.67 0.59
N PRO A 92 13.49 3.26 -0.38
CA PRO A 92 12.06 3.54 -0.31
C PRO A 92 11.39 2.71 0.80
N GLU A 93 10.26 3.19 1.29
CA GLU A 93 9.44 2.43 2.22
C GLU A 93 8.48 1.53 1.45
N LEU A 94 8.30 0.32 1.97
CA LEU A 94 7.44 -0.70 1.38
C LEU A 94 6.13 -0.81 2.14
N VAL A 95 5.02 -0.83 1.42
CA VAL A 95 3.72 -1.22 1.95
C VAL A 95 3.26 -2.47 1.21
N ILE A 96 2.77 -3.46 1.94
CA ILE A 96 2.20 -4.66 1.36
C ILE A 96 0.98 -5.07 2.16
N SER A 97 -0.10 -5.40 1.47
CA SER A 97 -1.35 -5.80 2.13
C SER A 97 -2.16 -6.70 1.20
N VAL A 98 -2.87 -7.64 1.80
CA VAL A 98 -3.77 -8.57 1.11
C VAL A 98 -5.12 -8.51 1.83
N GLU A 99 -6.22 -8.66 1.09
CA GLU A 99 -7.56 -8.72 1.69
C GLU A 99 -7.57 -9.74 2.83
N PRO A 100 -8.20 -9.42 3.98
CA PRO A 100 -8.13 -10.29 5.16
C PRO A 100 -8.58 -11.73 4.92
N ASP A 101 -9.56 -11.96 4.07
CA ASP A 101 -10.05 -13.30 3.75
C ASP A 101 -9.16 -14.05 2.75
N MET A 102 -8.15 -13.39 2.20
CA MET A 102 -7.20 -13.97 1.26
C MET A 102 -5.81 -14.18 1.87
N THR A 103 -5.62 -13.89 3.13
CA THR A 103 -4.33 -14.12 3.81
C THR A 103 -4.01 -15.61 3.86
N GLY A 104 -2.73 -15.95 3.77
CA GLY A 104 -2.30 -17.35 3.76
C GLY A 104 -2.37 -18.02 2.39
N SER A 105 -2.80 -17.31 1.34
CA SER A 105 -2.89 -17.86 -0.02
C SER A 105 -1.63 -17.67 -0.86
N GLY A 106 -0.57 -17.04 -0.30
CA GLY A 106 0.68 -16.82 -1.01
C GLY A 106 0.71 -15.56 -1.85
N ILE A 107 -0.36 -14.75 -1.85
CA ILE A 107 -0.44 -13.52 -2.67
C ILE A 107 0.62 -12.51 -2.23
N GLY A 108 0.80 -12.32 -0.93
CA GLY A 108 1.83 -11.41 -0.41
C GLY A 108 3.23 -11.78 -0.89
N SER A 109 3.56 -13.06 -0.87
CA SER A 109 4.85 -13.56 -1.36
C SER A 109 5.01 -13.32 -2.85
N GLN A 110 3.96 -13.53 -3.65
CA GLN A 110 3.98 -13.28 -5.08
C GLN A 110 4.21 -11.79 -5.38
N LEU A 111 3.58 -10.90 -4.63
CA LEU A 111 3.77 -9.46 -4.76
C LEU A 111 5.22 -9.06 -4.45
N LEU A 112 5.78 -9.57 -3.35
CA LEU A 112 7.16 -9.28 -2.96
C LEU A 112 8.17 -9.74 -4.02
N GLU A 113 7.95 -10.89 -4.63
CA GLU A 113 8.83 -11.39 -5.68
C GLU A 113 8.83 -10.51 -6.93
N ARG A 114 7.71 -9.81 -7.19
CA ARG A 114 7.52 -9.01 -8.40
C ARG A 114 7.94 -7.55 -8.21
N ILE A 115 7.92 -7.05 -6.99
CA ILE A 115 8.26 -5.66 -6.73
C ILE A 115 9.78 -5.48 -6.72
#